data_ff6fbddd61ef02d981858764a6df4b1e
#
_entry.id   ff6fbddd61ef02d981858764a6df4b1e
#
_cell.length_a   1.000
_cell.length_b   1.000
_cell.length_c   1.000
_cell.angle_alpha   90.00
_cell.angle_beta   90.00
_cell.angle_gamma   90.00
#
_symmetry.space_group_name_H-M   'P 1'
#
loop_
_entity.id
_entity.type
_entity.pdbx_description
1 polymer ?
#
loop_
_entity_poly.entity_id
_entity_poly.type
_entity_poly.pdbx_seq_one_letter_code
_entity_poly.pdbx_strand_id
1 'polypeptide(L)'
;SIGITFIDQTVFSLGEDGEMSIDEMIYDSDAQEGKFAANMVKGVFSFISGEIAKTDPEGMSLNTPVGVIGIRGTKIAGVAAAEGTENSISLLPEMGKDGQPIVGELVMTNSSGSVVLNQVGATVQLTSSNQAPPPPVVLDKQQIQQSYGKTLTTLSSTVVVKATNDAVAAEQEVTQKETAAEEAIEAAEE
;
A
#
# COMPACT_ATOMS: atom_id res chain seq x y z
N SER A 1 -13.77 -5.18 -7.46
CA SER A 1 -12.49 -4.89 -6.80
C SER A 1 -12.19 -5.91 -5.70
N ILE A 2 -10.93 -6.13 -5.43
CA ILE A 2 -10.42 -7.01 -4.37
C ILE A 2 -9.46 -6.23 -3.47
N GLY A 3 -9.48 -6.53 -2.15
CA GLY A 3 -8.51 -6.04 -1.19
C GLY A 3 -7.60 -7.18 -0.72
N ILE A 4 -6.31 -6.91 -0.58
CA ILE A 4 -5.27 -7.86 -0.18
C ILE A 4 -4.48 -7.23 0.96
N THR A 5 -4.25 -7.98 2.04
CA THR A 5 -3.34 -7.59 3.11
C THR A 5 -2.14 -8.52 3.12
N PHE A 6 -0.95 -7.94 3.12
CA PHE A 6 0.32 -8.66 3.18
C PHE A 6 0.83 -8.78 4.62
N ILE A 7 1.80 -9.67 4.83
CA ILE A 7 2.36 -9.97 6.16
C ILE A 7 3.08 -8.79 6.81
N ASP A 8 3.64 -7.87 6.01
CA ASP A 8 4.26 -6.62 6.47
C ASP A 8 3.25 -5.49 6.75
N GLN A 9 1.96 -5.79 6.77
CA GLN A 9 0.85 -4.84 6.93
C GLN A 9 0.55 -3.97 5.70
N THR A 10 1.22 -4.18 4.58
CA THR A 10 0.85 -3.55 3.32
C THR A 10 -0.59 -3.94 2.96
N VAL A 11 -1.40 -2.97 2.57
CA VAL A 11 -2.77 -3.19 2.08
C VAL A 11 -2.88 -2.70 0.65
N PHE A 12 -3.36 -3.57 -0.22
CA PHE A 12 -3.53 -3.32 -1.64
C PHE A 12 -4.99 -3.49 -2.05
N SER A 13 -5.49 -2.65 -2.94
CA SER A 13 -6.80 -2.81 -3.58
C SER A 13 -6.65 -2.72 -5.09
N LEU A 14 -7.23 -3.71 -5.78
CA LEU A 14 -7.27 -3.81 -7.23
C LEU A 14 -8.70 -3.66 -7.73
N GLY A 15 -8.89 -2.81 -8.73
CA GLY A 15 -10.17 -2.58 -9.38
C GLY A 15 -10.64 -3.73 -10.27
N GLU A 16 -11.79 -3.55 -10.89
CA GLU A 16 -12.36 -4.48 -11.88
C GLU A 16 -11.40 -4.60 -13.07
N ASP A 17 -11.30 -5.80 -13.64
CA ASP A 17 -10.44 -6.13 -14.79
C ASP A 17 -8.95 -5.80 -14.59
N GLY A 18 -8.56 -5.50 -13.35
CA GLY A 18 -7.17 -5.27 -12.98
C GLY A 18 -6.35 -6.55 -12.98
N GLU A 19 -5.08 -6.42 -13.33
CA GLU A 19 -4.12 -7.52 -13.39
C GLU A 19 -2.79 -7.09 -12.76
N MET A 20 -2.34 -7.89 -11.80
CA MET A 20 -1.10 -7.68 -11.07
C MET A 20 -0.41 -9.01 -10.79
N SER A 21 0.91 -9.06 -10.87
CA SER A 21 1.72 -10.15 -10.32
C SER A 21 2.51 -9.69 -9.11
N ILE A 22 2.72 -10.60 -8.16
CA ILE A 22 3.61 -10.39 -7.03
C ILE A 22 4.90 -11.14 -7.37
N ASP A 23 5.97 -10.39 -7.58
CA ASP A 23 7.24 -10.96 -8.03
C ASP A 23 8.11 -11.36 -6.84
N GLU A 24 8.06 -10.59 -5.75
CA GLU A 24 8.79 -10.87 -4.51
C GLU A 24 7.96 -10.39 -3.31
N MET A 25 7.87 -11.21 -2.28
CA MET A 25 7.32 -10.86 -0.98
C MET A 25 8.07 -11.63 0.10
N ILE A 26 9.02 -10.97 0.74
CA ILE A 26 9.82 -11.51 1.84
C ILE A 26 9.73 -10.51 2.99
N TYR A 27 9.42 -11.00 4.19
CA TYR A 27 9.37 -10.16 5.37
C TYR A 27 9.78 -10.95 6.62
N ASP A 28 10.75 -10.42 7.35
CA ASP A 28 11.17 -10.89 8.66
C ASP A 28 10.62 -9.92 9.73
N SER A 29 9.67 -10.40 10.52
CA SER A 29 9.01 -9.59 11.54
C SER A 29 9.93 -9.24 12.71
N ASP A 30 10.93 -10.06 12.99
CA ASP A 30 11.83 -9.86 14.12
C ASP A 30 12.89 -8.81 13.78
N ALA A 31 13.42 -8.87 12.55
CA ALA A 31 14.35 -7.86 12.02
C ALA A 31 13.63 -6.61 11.50
N GLN A 32 12.33 -6.68 11.22
CA GLN A 32 11.54 -5.66 10.50
C GLN A 32 12.12 -5.32 9.13
N GLU A 33 12.75 -6.29 8.49
CA GLU A 33 13.37 -6.17 7.17
C GLU A 33 12.62 -7.00 6.14
N GLY A 34 12.65 -6.57 4.89
CA GLY A 34 12.02 -7.34 3.83
C GLY A 34 12.09 -6.69 2.47
N LYS A 35 11.47 -7.39 1.49
CA LYS A 35 11.33 -6.90 0.13
C LYS A 35 9.93 -7.16 -0.38
N PHE A 36 9.39 -6.18 -1.05
CA PHE A 36 8.15 -6.26 -1.80
C PHE A 36 8.37 -5.74 -3.23
N ALA A 37 8.14 -6.60 -4.20
CA ALA A 37 8.14 -6.22 -5.60
C ALA A 37 6.87 -6.78 -6.26
N ALA A 38 6.12 -5.93 -6.93
CA ALA A 38 4.94 -6.32 -7.69
C ALA A 38 4.95 -5.64 -9.06
N ASN A 39 4.23 -6.23 -9.99
CA ASN A 39 4.08 -5.72 -11.35
C ASN A 39 2.60 -5.49 -11.66
N MET A 40 2.24 -4.23 -11.80
CA MET A 40 0.92 -3.77 -12.20
C MET A 40 0.82 -3.78 -13.73
N VAL A 41 0.09 -4.73 -14.30
CA VAL A 41 -0.07 -4.84 -15.76
C VAL A 41 -1.12 -3.85 -16.25
N LYS A 42 -2.27 -3.81 -15.57
CA LYS A 42 -3.38 -2.90 -15.91
C LYS A 42 -4.39 -2.77 -14.78
N GLY A 43 -5.16 -1.70 -14.81
CA GLY A 43 -6.30 -1.46 -13.94
C GLY A 43 -6.10 -0.32 -12.96
N VAL A 44 -7.19 0.03 -12.27
CA VAL A 44 -7.17 1.00 -11.18
C VAL A 44 -6.72 0.30 -9.91
N PHE A 45 -5.80 0.89 -9.18
CA PHE A 45 -5.31 0.34 -7.92
C PHE A 45 -5.18 1.42 -6.85
N SER A 46 -5.15 0.98 -5.60
CA SER A 46 -4.75 1.80 -4.46
C SER A 46 -4.01 0.95 -3.44
N PHE A 47 -3.18 1.59 -2.64
CA PHE A 47 -2.18 0.92 -1.84
C PHE A 47 -1.82 1.76 -0.62
N ILE A 48 -1.61 1.10 0.53
CA ILE A 48 -1.01 1.67 1.73
C ILE A 48 0.21 0.83 2.05
N SER A 49 1.38 1.45 2.11
CA SER A 49 2.63 0.76 2.42
C SER A 49 2.66 0.27 3.87
N GLY A 50 3.22 -0.91 4.06
CA GLY A 50 3.43 -1.54 5.35
C GLY A 50 4.78 -1.22 6.00
N GLU A 51 5.28 -2.16 6.79
CA GLU A 51 6.49 -1.97 7.58
C GLU A 51 7.77 -1.95 6.72
N ILE A 52 7.83 -2.71 5.61
CA ILE A 52 9.01 -2.73 4.71
C ILE A 52 9.36 -1.31 4.25
N ALA A 53 8.37 -0.53 3.77
CA ALA A 53 8.64 0.83 3.27
C ALA A 53 9.05 1.83 4.36
N LYS A 54 8.81 1.50 5.64
CA LYS A 54 9.18 2.35 6.78
C LYS A 54 10.63 2.10 7.21
N THR A 55 11.09 0.87 7.09
CA THR A 55 12.44 0.44 7.51
C THR A 55 13.45 0.49 6.37
N ASP A 56 13.04 0.08 5.17
CA ASP A 56 13.84 0.13 3.95
C ASP A 56 13.01 0.75 2.79
N PRO A 57 13.17 2.05 2.52
CA PRO A 57 12.48 2.70 1.41
C PRO A 57 12.81 2.15 0.01
N GLU A 58 13.93 1.44 -0.13
CA GLU A 58 14.32 0.78 -1.39
C GLU A 58 13.80 -0.66 -1.48
N GLY A 59 13.38 -1.22 -0.36
CA GLY A 59 12.82 -2.56 -0.26
C GLY A 59 11.42 -2.71 -0.88
N MET A 60 10.77 -1.60 -1.28
CA MET A 60 9.40 -1.64 -1.80
C MET A 60 9.28 -0.98 -3.17
N SER A 61 8.88 -1.75 -4.18
CA SER A 61 8.69 -1.26 -5.54
C SER A 61 7.44 -1.83 -6.21
N LEU A 62 6.82 -1.00 -7.04
CA LEU A 62 5.71 -1.39 -7.90
C LEU A 62 6.06 -1.04 -9.35
N ASN A 63 6.24 -2.05 -10.18
CA ASN A 63 6.47 -1.87 -11.61
C ASN A 63 5.14 -1.58 -12.31
N THR A 64 5.17 -0.73 -13.32
CA THR A 64 4.05 -0.39 -14.20
C THR A 64 4.53 -0.39 -15.64
N PRO A 65 3.62 -0.40 -16.64
CA PRO A 65 4.03 -0.35 -18.05
C PRO A 65 4.85 0.90 -18.44
N VAL A 66 4.77 1.97 -17.66
CA VAL A 66 5.44 3.24 -17.96
C VAL A 66 6.63 3.57 -17.04
N GLY A 67 6.93 2.70 -16.07
CA GLY A 67 8.07 2.84 -15.17
C GLY A 67 7.87 2.21 -13.80
N VAL A 68 8.81 2.44 -12.91
CA VAL A 68 8.86 1.88 -11.56
C VAL A 68 8.49 2.94 -10.53
N ILE A 69 7.63 2.58 -9.59
CA ILE A 69 7.24 3.38 -8.44
C ILE A 69 8.01 2.89 -7.23
N GLY A 70 8.91 3.71 -6.71
CA GLY A 70 9.54 3.53 -5.39
C GLY A 70 8.66 4.18 -4.32
N ILE A 71 8.40 3.46 -3.23
CA ILE A 71 7.41 3.85 -2.23
C ILE A 71 8.09 4.04 -0.87
N ARG A 72 7.90 5.22 -0.27
CA ARG A 72 8.50 5.59 1.01
C ARG A 72 7.43 5.98 2.01
N GLY A 73 6.80 4.97 2.60
CA GLY A 73 5.86 5.14 3.70
C GLY A 73 4.66 6.02 3.38
N THR A 74 3.74 5.56 2.50
CA THR A 74 2.62 6.40 2.05
C THR A 74 1.44 5.61 1.50
N LYS A 75 0.34 6.32 1.28
CA LYS A 75 -0.83 5.88 0.54
C LYS A 75 -0.75 6.40 -0.89
N ILE A 76 -0.99 5.53 -1.85
CA ILE A 76 -1.04 5.88 -3.27
C ILE A 76 -2.31 5.33 -3.93
N ALA A 77 -2.69 5.93 -5.04
CA ALA A 77 -3.65 5.38 -5.99
C ALA A 77 -3.16 5.64 -7.41
N GLY A 78 -3.54 4.77 -8.34
CA GLY A 78 -3.09 4.90 -9.71
C GLY A 78 -3.96 4.14 -10.71
N VAL A 79 -3.69 4.41 -11.96
CA VAL A 79 -4.18 3.67 -13.12
C VAL A 79 -2.96 3.18 -13.89
N ALA A 80 -2.86 1.86 -14.05
CA ALA A 80 -1.92 1.26 -14.98
C ALA A 80 -2.65 0.88 -16.27
N ALA A 81 -2.04 1.19 -17.39
CA ALA A 81 -2.55 0.87 -18.71
C ALA A 81 -1.39 0.60 -19.68
N ALA A 82 -1.68 -0.02 -20.79
CA ALA A 82 -0.66 -0.33 -21.80
C ALA A 82 0.11 0.92 -22.26
N GLU A 83 1.36 0.73 -22.63
CA GLU A 83 2.19 1.78 -23.27
C GLU A 83 1.42 2.45 -24.41
N GLY A 84 1.47 3.77 -24.48
CA GLY A 84 0.69 4.57 -25.40
C GLY A 84 -0.66 5.03 -24.85
N THR A 85 -1.09 4.52 -23.71
CA THR A 85 -2.30 4.93 -22.99
C THR A 85 -1.92 5.67 -21.71
N GLU A 86 -2.77 6.57 -21.24
CA GLU A 86 -2.51 7.34 -20.03
C GLU A 86 -2.46 6.43 -18.79
N ASN A 87 -1.34 6.49 -18.10
CA ASN A 87 -1.12 5.95 -16.75
C ASN A 87 -1.05 7.13 -15.79
N SER A 88 -1.56 6.96 -14.58
CA SER A 88 -1.53 8.01 -13.56
C SER A 88 -1.18 7.45 -12.20
N ILE A 89 -0.37 8.17 -11.43
CA ILE A 89 -0.01 7.81 -10.06
C ILE A 89 -0.16 9.05 -9.18
N SER A 90 -0.92 8.92 -8.10
CA SER A 90 -1.23 10.00 -7.15
C SER A 90 -0.74 9.64 -5.76
N LEU A 91 -0.07 10.59 -5.11
CA LEU A 91 0.30 10.53 -3.70
C LEU A 91 -0.87 10.99 -2.84
N LEU A 92 -1.30 10.18 -1.90
CA LEU A 92 -2.43 10.43 -1.02
C LEU A 92 -1.99 10.48 0.45
N PRO A 93 -2.70 11.23 1.31
CA PRO A 93 -2.41 11.22 2.73
C PRO A 93 -2.84 9.90 3.37
N GLU A 94 -2.04 9.41 4.31
CA GLU A 94 -2.42 8.41 5.28
C GLU A 94 -2.80 9.12 6.59
N MET A 95 -3.75 8.57 7.36
CA MET A 95 -4.10 9.13 8.66
C MET A 95 -3.21 8.52 9.73
N GLY A 96 -2.46 9.36 10.43
CA GLY A 96 -1.69 8.96 11.60
C GLY A 96 -2.58 8.54 12.77
N LYS A 97 -2.00 7.89 13.76
CA LYS A 97 -2.70 7.47 14.99
C LYS A 97 -3.27 8.64 15.79
N ASP A 98 -2.70 9.83 15.62
CA ASP A 98 -3.14 11.11 16.20
C ASP A 98 -4.23 11.82 15.38
N GLY A 99 -4.69 11.21 14.28
CA GLY A 99 -5.68 11.79 13.36
C GLY A 99 -5.12 12.87 12.43
N GLN A 100 -3.80 13.12 12.44
CA GLN A 100 -3.16 14.05 11.50
C GLN A 100 -2.79 13.34 10.19
N PRO A 101 -2.87 14.03 9.05
CA PRO A 101 -2.45 13.48 7.79
C PRO A 101 -0.92 13.31 7.74
N ILE A 102 -0.47 12.13 7.44
CA ILE A 102 0.94 11.81 7.14
C ILE A 102 1.07 11.74 5.62
N VAL A 103 2.06 12.42 5.09
CA VAL A 103 2.40 12.41 3.66
C VAL A 103 3.81 11.86 3.53
N GLY A 104 3.94 10.72 2.89
CA GLY A 104 5.24 10.14 2.56
C GLY A 104 5.80 10.72 1.25
N GLU A 105 6.67 9.95 0.63
CA GLU A 105 7.29 10.29 -0.64
C GLU A 105 7.10 9.13 -1.62
N LEU A 106 6.92 9.47 -2.88
CA LEU A 106 6.85 8.54 -3.98
C LEU A 106 7.79 9.01 -5.09
N VAL A 107 8.57 8.09 -5.63
CA VAL A 107 9.47 8.36 -6.75
C VAL A 107 9.04 7.52 -7.95
N MET A 108 8.62 8.17 -9.02
CA MET A 108 8.36 7.52 -10.30
C MET A 108 9.59 7.63 -11.19
N THR A 109 10.12 6.50 -11.64
CA THR A 109 11.33 6.41 -12.46
C THR A 109 11.07 5.59 -13.72
N ASN A 110 11.53 6.06 -14.86
CA ASN A 110 11.57 5.31 -16.10
C ASN A 110 12.91 5.47 -16.82
N SER A 111 13.03 4.96 -18.05
CA SER A 111 14.27 5.04 -18.85
C SER A 111 14.72 6.46 -19.17
N SER A 112 13.85 7.46 -19.07
CA SER A 112 14.09 8.85 -19.49
C SER A 112 14.22 9.83 -18.31
N GLY A 113 14.03 9.36 -17.07
CA GLY A 113 14.18 10.21 -15.88
C GLY A 113 13.34 9.78 -14.70
N SER A 114 13.32 10.64 -13.68
CA SER A 114 12.53 10.42 -12.48
C SER A 114 11.80 11.70 -12.04
N VAL A 115 10.71 11.52 -11.30
CA VAL A 115 9.97 12.60 -10.66
C VAL A 115 9.60 12.18 -9.24
N VAL A 116 9.69 13.13 -8.31
CA VAL A 116 9.34 12.93 -6.89
C VAL A 116 7.99 13.59 -6.62
N LEU A 117 7.11 12.84 -5.97
CA LEU A 117 5.85 13.32 -5.44
C LEU A 117 5.95 13.34 -3.90
N ASN A 118 5.81 14.50 -3.28
CA ASN A 118 5.92 14.71 -1.84
C ASN A 118 4.84 15.66 -1.27
N GLN A 119 3.78 15.88 -2.04
CA GLN A 119 2.65 16.72 -1.66
C GLN A 119 1.35 15.95 -1.83
N VAL A 120 0.38 16.17 -0.93
CA VAL A 120 -0.97 15.57 -1.02
C VAL A 120 -1.61 15.90 -2.36
N GLY A 121 -2.10 14.87 -3.05
CA GLY A 121 -2.74 15.00 -4.36
C GLY A 121 -1.78 15.16 -5.52
N ALA A 122 -0.46 15.25 -5.26
CA ALA A 122 0.53 15.28 -6.33
C ALA A 122 0.36 14.05 -7.22
N THR A 123 0.21 14.27 -8.51
CA THR A 123 -0.11 13.25 -9.51
C THR A 123 0.77 13.42 -10.71
N VAL A 124 1.39 12.35 -11.15
CA VAL A 124 2.09 12.28 -12.43
C VAL A 124 1.25 11.48 -13.43
N GLN A 125 1.20 11.95 -14.67
CA GLN A 125 0.52 11.29 -15.78
C GLN A 125 1.52 11.01 -16.89
N LEU A 126 1.55 9.78 -17.36
CA LEU A 126 2.52 9.27 -18.33
C LEU A 126 1.83 8.39 -19.35
N THR A 127 2.27 8.44 -20.59
CA THR A 127 1.80 7.54 -21.65
C THR A 127 2.90 6.59 -22.14
N SER A 128 4.17 6.86 -21.80
CA SER A 128 5.30 6.08 -22.30
C SER A 128 6.43 5.98 -21.27
N SER A 129 7.07 4.82 -21.23
CA SER A 129 8.29 4.56 -20.47
C SER A 129 9.52 5.30 -21.03
N ASN A 130 9.47 5.73 -22.29
CA ASN A 130 10.54 6.43 -23.00
C ASN A 130 10.37 7.97 -23.00
N GLN A 131 9.39 8.48 -22.28
CA GLN A 131 9.16 9.92 -22.09
C GLN A 131 9.53 10.30 -20.66
N ALA A 132 10.33 11.34 -20.48
CA ALA A 132 10.65 11.85 -19.15
C ALA A 132 9.37 12.21 -18.39
N PRO A 133 9.23 11.79 -17.10
CA PRO A 133 8.08 12.12 -16.31
C PRO A 133 7.87 13.64 -16.24
N PRO A 134 6.66 14.14 -16.54
CA PRO A 134 6.38 15.57 -16.45
C PRO A 134 6.33 16.03 -14.98
N PRO A 135 6.41 17.33 -14.71
CA PRO A 135 6.15 17.87 -13.38
C PRO A 135 4.77 17.43 -12.87
N PRO A 136 4.65 17.09 -11.57
CA PRO A 136 3.38 16.66 -11.00
C PRO A 136 2.34 17.78 -11.04
N VAL A 137 1.09 17.41 -11.26
CA VAL A 137 -0.08 18.27 -11.04
C VAL A 137 -0.73 17.88 -9.71
N VAL A 138 -1.41 18.82 -9.06
CA VAL A 138 -2.12 18.53 -7.80
C VAL A 138 -3.60 18.33 -8.10
N LEU A 139 -4.10 17.12 -7.91
CA LEU A 139 -5.51 16.81 -8.00
C LEU A 139 -6.21 17.13 -6.68
N ASP A 140 -7.39 17.68 -6.77
CA ASP A 140 -8.25 17.90 -5.61
C ASP A 140 -8.96 16.60 -5.16
N LYS A 141 -9.61 16.66 -4.00
CA LYS A 141 -10.29 15.51 -3.42
C LYS A 141 -11.39 14.94 -4.33
N GLN A 142 -12.10 15.79 -5.08
CA GLN A 142 -13.16 15.37 -5.98
C GLN A 142 -12.58 14.62 -7.19
N GLN A 143 -11.51 15.12 -7.77
CA GLN A 143 -10.80 14.48 -8.88
C GLN A 143 -10.22 13.11 -8.47
N ILE A 144 -9.59 13.04 -7.29
CA ILE A 144 -9.11 11.77 -6.70
C ILE A 144 -10.26 10.77 -6.52
N GLN A 145 -11.40 11.22 -5.99
CA GLN A 145 -12.57 10.36 -5.79
C GLN A 145 -13.17 9.87 -7.12
N GLN A 146 -13.20 10.70 -8.14
CA GLN A 146 -13.66 10.31 -9.47
C GLN A 146 -12.75 9.27 -10.12
N SER A 147 -11.44 9.43 -10.00
CA SER A 147 -10.46 8.55 -10.63
C SER A 147 -10.28 7.21 -9.90
N TYR A 148 -10.29 7.21 -8.57
CA TYR A 148 -9.87 6.06 -7.76
C TYR A 148 -10.90 5.62 -6.70
N GLY A 149 -12.08 6.24 -6.63
CA GLY A 149 -13.02 6.09 -5.52
C GLY A 149 -13.41 4.65 -5.19
N LYS A 150 -13.61 3.78 -6.19
CA LYS A 150 -13.94 2.37 -5.96
C LYS A 150 -12.81 1.62 -5.25
N THR A 151 -11.57 1.74 -5.70
CA THR A 151 -10.42 1.08 -5.07
C THR A 151 -10.10 1.68 -3.71
N LEU A 152 -10.26 2.98 -3.52
CA LEU A 152 -10.10 3.63 -2.22
C LEU A 152 -11.13 3.17 -1.19
N THR A 153 -12.36 2.92 -1.60
CA THR A 153 -13.41 2.35 -0.75
C THR A 153 -13.06 0.91 -0.35
N THR A 154 -12.65 0.09 -1.30
CA THR A 154 -12.22 -1.29 -1.04
C THR A 154 -11.00 -1.33 -0.12
N LEU A 155 -10.00 -0.47 -0.36
CA LEU A 155 -8.82 -0.33 0.48
C LEU A 155 -9.20 -0.01 1.94
N SER A 156 -10.08 0.97 2.14
CA SER A 156 -10.55 1.35 3.47
C SER A 156 -11.30 0.22 4.17
N SER A 157 -12.15 -0.50 3.45
CA SER A 157 -12.88 -1.66 3.99
C SER A 157 -11.92 -2.78 4.38
N THR A 158 -10.87 -3.03 3.59
CA THR A 158 -9.85 -4.04 3.88
C THR A 158 -9.07 -3.71 5.16
N VAL A 159 -8.71 -2.44 5.34
CA VAL A 159 -8.05 -1.96 6.57
C VAL A 159 -8.94 -2.17 7.80
N VAL A 160 -10.24 -1.88 7.70
CA VAL A 160 -11.18 -2.05 8.81
C VAL A 160 -11.35 -3.53 9.18
N VAL A 161 -11.53 -4.41 8.20
CA VAL A 161 -11.65 -5.86 8.43
C VAL A 161 -10.39 -6.40 9.10
N LYS A 162 -9.22 -5.99 8.65
CA LYS A 162 -7.96 -6.37 9.28
C LYS A 162 -7.89 -5.93 10.74
N ALA A 163 -8.16 -4.66 11.03
CA ALA A 163 -8.11 -4.14 12.39
C ALA A 163 -9.08 -4.89 13.34
N THR A 164 -10.25 -5.27 12.84
CA THR A 164 -11.23 -6.07 13.60
C THR A 164 -10.69 -7.47 13.86
N ASN A 165 -10.10 -8.13 12.87
CA ASN A 165 -9.54 -9.47 13.04
C ASN A 165 -8.35 -9.48 13.99
N ASP A 166 -7.47 -8.49 13.92
CA ASP A 166 -6.33 -8.33 14.82
C ASP A 166 -6.80 -8.14 16.28
N ALA A 167 -7.85 -7.35 16.51
CA ALA A 167 -8.44 -7.14 17.84
C ALA A 167 -9.04 -8.44 18.40
N VAL A 168 -9.80 -9.18 17.59
CA VAL A 168 -10.37 -10.48 17.99
C VAL A 168 -9.29 -11.51 18.32
N ALA A 169 -8.22 -11.55 17.52
CA ALA A 169 -7.10 -12.45 17.78
C ALA A 169 -6.37 -12.11 19.09
N ALA A 170 -6.18 -10.83 19.39
CA ALA A 170 -5.58 -10.38 20.64
C ALA A 170 -6.44 -10.75 21.87
N GLU A 171 -7.76 -10.58 21.79
CA GLU A 171 -8.69 -11.00 22.88
C GLU A 171 -8.64 -12.51 23.12
N GLN A 172 -8.56 -13.31 22.05
CA GLN A 172 -8.45 -14.77 22.16
C GLN A 172 -7.13 -15.20 22.81
N GLU A 173 -6.02 -14.55 22.48
CA GLU A 173 -4.72 -14.83 23.08
C GLU A 173 -4.69 -14.52 24.58
N VAL A 174 -5.30 -13.39 24.98
CA VAL A 174 -5.44 -13.04 26.41
C VAL A 174 -6.25 -14.09 27.15
N THR A 175 -7.41 -14.48 26.62
CA THR A 175 -8.28 -15.50 27.23
C THR A 175 -7.58 -16.84 27.37
N GLN A 176 -6.81 -17.27 26.37
CA GLN A 176 -6.04 -18.52 26.44
C GLN A 176 -4.94 -18.47 27.51
N LYS A 177 -4.26 -17.33 27.64
CA LYS A 177 -3.24 -17.15 28.69
C LYS A 177 -3.85 -17.14 30.10
N GLU A 178 -5.02 -16.52 30.27
CA GLU A 178 -5.74 -16.52 31.54
C GLU A 178 -6.17 -17.94 31.93
N THR A 179 -6.77 -18.70 31.00
CA THR A 179 -7.19 -20.09 31.24
C THR A 179 -5.99 -20.97 31.57
N ALA A 180 -4.88 -20.87 30.85
CA ALA A 180 -3.67 -21.63 31.14
C ALA A 180 -3.04 -21.28 32.51
N ALA A 181 -3.17 -20.02 32.93
CA ALA A 181 -2.70 -19.60 34.25
C ALA A 181 -3.57 -20.14 35.38
N GLU A 182 -4.89 -20.20 35.21
CA GLU A 182 -5.84 -20.79 36.16
C GLU A 182 -5.60 -22.31 36.32
N GLU A 183 -5.44 -23.03 35.19
CA GLU A 183 -5.12 -24.46 35.22
C GLU A 183 -3.77 -24.78 35.92
N ALA A 184 -2.77 -23.89 35.71
CA ALA A 184 -1.47 -24.04 36.36
C ALA A 184 -1.52 -23.81 37.90
N ILE A 185 -2.41 -22.92 38.36
CA ILE A 185 -2.62 -22.67 39.79
C ILE A 185 -3.33 -23.88 40.42
N GLU A 186 -4.38 -24.42 39.79
CA GLU A 186 -5.12 -25.57 40.28
C GLU A 186 -4.23 -26.81 40.37
N ALA A 187 -3.36 -27.04 39.39
CA ALA A 187 -2.40 -28.15 39.40
C ALA A 187 -1.27 -28.00 40.44
N ALA A 188 -1.06 -26.83 41.01
CA ALA A 188 -0.05 -26.58 42.04
C ALA A 188 -0.60 -26.73 43.47
N GLU A 189 -1.92 -26.80 43.64
CA GLU A 189 -2.62 -26.98 44.91
C GLU A 189 -2.94 -28.44 45.23
N GLU A 190 -2.77 -29.38 44.28
CA GLU A 190 -2.86 -30.84 44.48
C GLU A 190 -1.49 -31.47 44.86
#